data_4dceaf505729319b70bb7419a3bcda55
#
_entry.id   4dceaf505729319b70bb7419a3bcda55
#
_cell.length_a   1.000
_cell.length_b   1.000
_cell.length_c   1.000
_cell.angle_alpha   90.00
_cell.angle_beta   90.00
_cell.angle_gamma   90.00
#
_symmetry.space_group_name_H-M   'P 1'
#
loop_
_entity.id
_entity.type
_entity.pdbx_description
1 polymer ?
#
loop_
_entity_poly.entity_id
_entity_poly.type
_entity_poly.pdbx_seq_one_letter_code
_entity_poly.pdbx_strand_id
1 'polypeptide(L)'
;ECEFVLWNNPTPVLAAVAHRNDEVILVQSIGWPAHWFSLVTGFMEAGESPEEGIAREVKEEIGLDCKVGELLGVYEFIQMNQIIIAYDVILSEGEIIIDREELVDFKTIRSGELRPWPSGTGQAVKKWLFQRGIENKELEFKKLKKS
;
A
#
# COMPACT_ATOMS: atom_id res chain seq x y z
N GLU A 1 -12.35 32.20 -21.60
CA GLU A 1 -12.57 31.28 -21.33
C GLU A 1 -11.59 30.34 -21.25
N CYS A 2 -11.35 29.70 -20.47
CA CYS A 2 -10.30 28.88 -20.46
C CYS A 2 -10.65 27.65 -21.15
N GLU A 3 -9.73 27.14 -21.91
CA GLU A 3 -9.91 25.92 -22.51
C GLU A 3 -9.55 24.88 -21.57
N PHE A 4 -10.45 24.00 -21.26
CA PHE A 4 -10.20 22.90 -20.35
C PHE A 4 -9.68 21.72 -21.13
N VAL A 5 -8.48 21.26 -20.82
CA VAL A 5 -7.92 20.09 -21.44
C VAL A 5 -7.91 18.98 -20.41
N LEU A 6 -8.56 17.89 -20.74
CA LEU A 6 -8.62 16.74 -19.84
C LEU A 6 -7.56 15.74 -20.24
N TRP A 7 -6.53 15.61 -19.42
CA TRP A 7 -5.47 14.66 -19.68
C TRP A 7 -5.80 13.36 -18.98
N ASN A 8 -5.67 12.26 -19.69
CA ASN A 8 -5.92 10.95 -19.10
C ASN A 8 -4.61 10.32 -18.63
N ASN A 9 -3.87 11.09 -17.83
CA ASN A 9 -2.61 10.61 -17.30
C ASN A 9 -2.84 9.71 -16.09
N PRO A 10 -1.96 8.74 -15.88
CA PRO A 10 -2.10 7.91 -14.68
C PRO A 10 -1.99 8.74 -13.41
N THR A 11 -2.75 8.35 -12.41
CA THR A 11 -2.74 9.05 -11.14
C THR A 11 -1.65 8.46 -10.24
N PRO A 12 -0.79 9.30 -9.63
CA PRO A 12 0.21 8.78 -8.70
C PRO A 12 -0.42 8.34 -7.40
N VAL A 13 -0.14 7.11 -7.00
CA VAL A 13 -0.62 6.53 -5.75
C VAL A 13 0.60 6.13 -4.95
N LEU A 14 0.63 6.53 -3.69
CA LEU A 14 1.73 6.18 -2.80
C LEU A 14 1.36 4.93 -2.03
N ALA A 15 2.34 4.06 -1.80
CA ALA A 15 2.10 2.82 -1.08
C ALA A 15 3.21 2.59 -0.08
N ALA A 16 2.87 2.02 1.06
CA ALA A 16 3.82 1.73 2.11
C ALA A 16 3.79 0.27 2.49
N VAL A 17 4.96 -0.38 2.43
CA VAL A 17 5.12 -1.62 3.17
C VAL A 17 5.49 -1.18 4.57
N ALA A 18 4.49 -1.05 5.40
CA ALA A 18 4.62 -0.47 6.74
C ALA A 18 4.83 -1.59 7.73
N HIS A 19 5.93 -1.53 8.46
CA HIS A 19 6.30 -2.65 9.30
C HIS A 19 6.99 -2.20 10.57
N ARG A 20 6.95 -3.07 11.56
CA ARG A 20 7.74 -2.99 12.79
C ARG A 20 7.75 -4.37 13.41
N ASN A 21 8.84 -4.68 14.13
CA ASN A 21 8.94 -5.95 14.87
C ASN A 21 8.64 -7.17 13.99
N ASP A 22 9.14 -7.13 12.76
CA ASP A 22 9.00 -8.22 11.79
C ASP A 22 7.56 -8.50 11.40
N GLU A 23 6.69 -7.53 11.57
CA GLU A 23 5.29 -7.64 11.16
C GLU A 23 4.95 -6.50 10.23
N VAL A 24 4.18 -6.82 9.19
CA VAL A 24 3.71 -5.85 8.21
C VAL A 24 2.24 -5.60 8.47
N ILE A 25 1.83 -4.33 8.37
CA ILE A 25 0.44 -3.97 8.55
C ILE A 25 -0.25 -3.94 7.21
N LEU A 26 -1.38 -4.62 7.14
CA LEU A 26 -2.27 -4.57 5.98
C LEU A 26 -3.59 -4.01 6.43
N VAL A 27 -4.26 -3.30 5.53
CA VAL A 27 -5.51 -2.63 5.84
C VAL A 27 -6.59 -3.06 4.86
N GLN A 28 -7.83 -2.90 5.30
CA GLN A 28 -9.00 -3.23 4.50
C GLN A 28 -9.85 -1.98 4.35
N SER A 29 -10.06 -1.56 3.11
CA SER A 29 -10.87 -0.38 2.84
C SER A 29 -12.35 -0.70 2.90
N ILE A 30 -13.14 0.32 3.21
CA ILE A 30 -14.59 0.18 3.20
C ILE A 30 -15.03 -0.23 1.80
N GLY A 31 -15.91 -1.21 1.72
CA GLY A 31 -16.45 -1.68 0.46
C GLY A 31 -15.69 -2.83 -0.18
N TRP A 32 -14.55 -3.20 0.39
CA TRP A 32 -13.80 -4.34 -0.14
C TRP A 32 -14.40 -5.66 0.37
N PRO A 33 -14.20 -6.74 -0.37
CA PRO A 33 -14.57 -8.06 0.15
C PRO A 33 -13.90 -8.35 1.49
N ALA A 34 -14.55 -9.15 2.30
CA ALA A 34 -14.20 -9.31 3.71
C ALA A 34 -12.78 -9.78 3.95
N HIS A 35 -12.19 -10.49 3.01
CA HIS A 35 -10.85 -11.04 3.21
C HIS A 35 -9.78 -10.31 2.39
N TRP A 36 -10.10 -9.16 1.80
CA TRP A 36 -9.13 -8.41 1.01
C TRP A 36 -8.42 -7.39 1.89
N PHE A 37 -7.12 -7.55 2.01
CA PHE A 37 -6.27 -6.61 2.72
C PHE A 37 -5.14 -6.22 1.79
N SER A 38 -4.66 -5.01 1.92
CA SER A 38 -3.60 -4.50 1.07
C SER A 38 -2.72 -3.56 1.87
N LEU A 39 -1.74 -2.99 1.20
CA LEU A 39 -0.84 -2.03 1.84
C LEU A 39 -1.59 -0.73 2.15
N VAL A 40 -1.01 0.06 3.04
CA VAL A 40 -1.47 1.43 3.24
C VAL A 40 -1.16 2.20 1.97
N THR A 41 -2.18 2.83 1.38
CA THR A 41 -2.01 3.60 0.15
C THR A 41 -2.79 4.90 0.24
N GLY A 42 -2.42 5.84 -0.62
CA GLY A 42 -3.19 7.08 -0.76
C GLY A 42 -2.69 7.87 -1.94
N PHE A 43 -3.47 8.86 -2.33
CA PHE A 43 -3.10 9.70 -3.45
C PHE A 43 -2.08 10.74 -3.00
N MET A 44 -1.10 10.99 -3.86
CA MET A 44 -0.16 12.07 -3.63
C MET A 44 -0.87 13.39 -3.82
N GLU A 45 -0.58 14.34 -2.92
CA GLU A 45 -1.22 15.65 -2.97
C GLU A 45 -0.26 16.67 -3.55
N ALA A 46 -0.84 17.73 -4.11
CA ALA A 46 -0.05 18.81 -4.66
C ALA A 46 0.82 19.41 -3.57
N GLY A 47 2.04 19.73 -3.92
CA GLY A 47 2.93 20.42 -3.00
C GLY A 47 3.72 19.55 -2.06
N GLU A 48 3.53 18.24 -2.11
CA GLU A 48 4.30 17.35 -1.25
C GLU A 48 5.20 16.43 -2.07
N SER A 49 6.30 16.01 -1.48
CA SER A 49 7.12 14.97 -2.10
C SER A 49 6.46 13.62 -1.86
N PRO A 50 6.85 12.59 -2.62
CA PRO A 50 6.30 11.26 -2.35
C PRO A 50 6.59 10.78 -0.93
N GLU A 51 7.78 11.08 -0.40
CA GLU A 51 8.11 10.66 0.96
C GLU A 51 7.24 11.34 1.99
N GLU A 52 7.00 12.64 1.80
CA GLU A 52 6.12 13.37 2.71
C GLU A 52 4.70 12.83 2.61
N GLY A 53 4.28 12.53 1.39
CA GLY A 53 2.93 12.03 1.17
C GLY A 53 2.69 10.69 1.82
N ILE A 54 3.65 9.76 1.70
CA ILE A 54 3.41 8.45 2.28
C ILE A 54 3.44 8.50 3.81
N ALA A 55 4.29 9.36 4.37
CA ALA A 55 4.30 9.53 5.83
C ALA A 55 2.97 10.10 6.30
N ARG A 56 2.41 11.04 5.56
CA ARG A 56 1.11 11.62 5.88
C ARG A 56 0.01 10.56 5.80
N GLU A 57 0.02 9.74 4.75
CA GLU A 57 -1.00 8.70 4.61
C GLU A 57 -0.94 7.67 5.73
N VAL A 58 0.27 7.28 6.12
CA VAL A 58 0.43 6.34 7.23
C VAL A 58 -0.15 6.95 8.50
N LYS A 59 0.15 8.23 8.76
CA LYS A 59 -0.35 8.89 9.96
C LYS A 59 -1.89 8.99 9.92
N GLU A 60 -2.43 9.34 8.76
CA GLU A 60 -3.88 9.48 8.64
C GLU A 60 -4.60 8.16 8.78
N GLU A 61 -4.07 7.10 8.18
CA GLU A 61 -4.81 5.84 8.10
C GLU A 61 -4.62 4.96 9.32
N ILE A 62 -3.43 4.92 9.90
CA ILE A 62 -3.20 4.02 11.04
C ILE A 62 -2.70 4.73 12.29
N GLY A 63 -2.57 6.05 12.24
CA GLY A 63 -2.33 6.85 13.44
C GLY A 63 -0.93 6.85 13.98
N LEU A 64 0.04 6.34 13.23
CA LEU A 64 1.42 6.24 13.71
C LEU A 64 2.35 7.14 12.95
N ASP A 65 3.33 7.69 13.65
CA ASP A 65 4.47 8.29 12.98
C ASP A 65 5.32 7.20 12.38
N CYS A 66 6.16 7.56 11.42
CA CYS A 66 6.97 6.57 10.74
C CYS A 66 8.23 7.20 10.19
N LYS A 67 9.15 6.31 9.82
CA LYS A 67 10.35 6.70 9.11
C LYS A 67 10.27 6.09 7.72
N VAL A 68 10.32 6.93 6.69
CA VAL A 68 10.26 6.45 5.33
C VAL A 68 11.64 5.96 4.94
N GLY A 69 11.70 4.72 4.47
CA GLY A 69 12.95 4.10 4.06
C GLY A 69 13.14 4.16 2.57
N GLU A 70 13.60 3.05 2.00
CA GLU A 70 13.96 3.01 0.58
C GLU A 70 12.75 3.00 -0.32
N LEU A 71 12.90 3.59 -1.49
CA LEU A 71 11.95 3.40 -2.58
C LEU A 71 12.02 1.96 -3.04
N LEU A 72 10.90 1.26 -2.98
CA LEU A 72 10.83 -0.12 -3.42
C LEU A 72 10.63 -0.23 -4.92
N GLY A 73 10.05 0.80 -5.51
CA GLY A 73 9.88 0.80 -6.95
C GLY A 73 8.67 1.61 -7.37
N VAL A 74 8.55 1.73 -8.69
CA VAL A 74 7.43 2.39 -9.32
C VAL A 74 6.77 1.34 -10.21
N TYR A 75 5.48 1.13 -10.03
CA TYR A 75 4.78 0.05 -10.71
C TYR A 75 3.55 0.58 -11.40
N GLU A 76 3.26 0.05 -12.57
CA GLU A 76 2.02 0.44 -13.24
C GLU A 76 0.86 -0.38 -12.70
N PHE A 77 -0.29 0.23 -12.67
CA PHE A 77 -1.54 -0.46 -12.34
C PHE A 77 -2.53 -0.02 -13.41
N ILE A 78 -2.43 -0.65 -14.57
CA ILE A 78 -3.09 -0.19 -15.78
C ILE A 78 -4.60 -0.21 -15.64
N GLN A 79 -5.14 -1.25 -15.00
CA GLN A 79 -6.59 -1.38 -14.85
C GLN A 79 -7.20 -0.19 -14.12
N MET A 80 -6.43 0.44 -13.22
CA MET A 80 -6.89 1.57 -12.45
C MET A 80 -6.37 2.89 -12.97
N ASN A 81 -5.58 2.85 -14.03
CA ASN A 81 -4.91 4.03 -14.58
C ASN A 81 -4.12 4.74 -13.49
N GLN A 82 -3.28 3.99 -12.81
CA GLN A 82 -2.48 4.49 -11.70
C GLN A 82 -1.02 4.10 -11.85
N ILE A 83 -0.16 4.93 -11.25
CA ILE A 83 1.24 4.60 -11.05
C ILE A 83 1.44 4.51 -9.56
N ILE A 84 1.99 3.38 -9.10
CA ILE A 84 2.19 3.14 -7.68
C ILE A 84 3.65 3.41 -7.35
N ILE A 85 3.87 4.30 -6.40
CA ILE A 85 5.20 4.64 -5.91
C ILE A 85 5.29 4.07 -4.49
N ALA A 86 6.08 3.03 -4.32
CA ALA A 86 6.06 2.25 -3.09
C ALA A 86 7.34 2.40 -2.29
N TYR A 87 7.17 2.48 -0.98
CA TYR A 87 8.28 2.67 -0.04
C TYR A 87 8.28 1.64 1.06
N ASP A 88 9.47 1.34 1.53
CA ASP A 88 9.67 0.67 2.80
C ASP A 88 9.43 1.70 3.90
N VAL A 89 8.56 1.41 4.85
CA VAL A 89 8.20 2.37 5.89
C VAL A 89 8.29 1.70 7.26
N ILE A 90 9.07 2.29 8.14
CA ILE A 90 9.30 1.76 9.48
C ILE A 90 8.39 2.50 10.45
N LEU A 91 7.53 1.77 11.13
CA LEU A 91 6.54 2.36 12.02
C LEU A 91 7.12 2.64 13.39
N SER A 92 6.67 3.74 13.99
CA SER A 92 6.99 4.05 15.38
C SER A 92 6.21 3.15 16.32
N GLU A 93 6.63 3.15 17.58
CA GLU A 93 5.87 2.50 18.62
C GLU A 93 4.56 3.24 18.83
N GLY A 94 3.60 2.56 19.37
CA GLY A 94 2.31 3.15 19.65
C GLY A 94 1.18 2.28 19.21
N GLU A 95 -0.02 2.69 19.56
CA GLU A 95 -1.22 1.94 19.24
C GLU A 95 -1.69 2.30 17.85
N ILE A 96 -2.06 1.27 17.08
CA ILE A 96 -2.61 1.47 15.74
C ILE A 96 -4.08 1.85 15.89
N ILE A 97 -4.44 3.03 15.37
CA ILE A 97 -5.80 3.51 15.42
C ILE A 97 -6.18 3.84 13.99
N ILE A 98 -7.02 3.00 13.40
CA ILE A 98 -7.36 3.18 11.98
C ILE A 98 -8.41 4.26 11.79
N ASP A 99 -8.37 4.88 10.62
CA ASP A 99 -9.35 5.89 10.22
C ASP A 99 -10.62 5.18 9.79
N ARG A 100 -11.62 5.20 10.65
CA ARG A 100 -12.86 4.47 10.42
C ARG A 100 -13.70 5.04 9.29
N GLU A 101 -13.34 6.20 8.78
CA GLU A 101 -14.06 6.76 7.64
C GLU A 101 -13.59 6.15 6.34
N GLU A 102 -12.39 5.54 6.32
CA GLU A 102 -11.87 4.94 5.11
C GLU A 102 -11.59 3.45 5.26
N LEU A 103 -11.27 3.02 6.47
CA LEU A 103 -10.84 1.65 6.70
C LEU A 103 -11.82 0.92 7.60
N VAL A 104 -12.02 -0.36 7.33
CA VAL A 104 -12.86 -1.21 8.14
C VAL A 104 -12.04 -1.94 9.19
N ASP A 105 -10.84 -2.37 8.82
CA ASP A 105 -10.06 -3.26 9.67
C ASP A 105 -8.59 -3.20 9.27
N PHE A 106 -7.75 -3.73 10.11
CA PHE A 106 -6.34 -3.93 9.79
C PHE A 106 -5.91 -5.26 10.38
N LYS A 107 -4.78 -5.76 9.89
CA LYS A 107 -4.16 -6.93 10.51
C LYS A 107 -2.66 -6.78 10.40
N THR A 108 -1.95 -7.48 11.26
CA THR A 108 -0.50 -7.58 11.16
C THR A 108 -0.16 -9.01 10.76
N ILE A 109 0.86 -9.14 9.94
CA ILE A 109 1.27 -10.44 9.46
C ILE A 109 2.80 -10.50 9.48
N ARG A 110 3.33 -11.60 9.97
CA ARG A 110 4.78 -11.74 10.05
C ARG A 110 5.36 -11.83 8.64
N SER A 111 6.55 -11.28 8.47
CA SER A 111 7.14 -11.23 7.15
C SER A 111 7.30 -12.63 6.55
N GLY A 112 7.60 -13.62 7.38
CA GLY A 112 7.73 -14.98 6.87
C GLY A 112 6.44 -15.61 6.38
N GLU A 113 5.31 -15.01 6.72
CA GLU A 113 4.00 -15.51 6.31
C GLU A 113 3.33 -14.62 5.29
N LEU A 114 3.91 -13.46 5.02
CA LEU A 114 3.32 -12.52 4.08
C LEU A 114 3.51 -13.02 2.66
N ARG A 115 2.44 -13.08 1.90
CA ARG A 115 2.49 -13.56 0.53
C ARG A 115 2.10 -12.42 -0.41
N PRO A 116 2.94 -12.13 -1.42
CA PRO A 116 2.60 -11.06 -2.36
C PRO A 116 1.42 -11.47 -3.24
N TRP A 117 0.71 -10.47 -3.72
CA TRP A 117 -0.39 -10.72 -4.66
C TRP A 117 0.05 -10.27 -6.04
N PRO A 118 -0.62 -10.78 -7.11
CA PRO A 118 -0.03 -10.71 -8.46
C PRO A 118 -0.09 -9.35 -9.14
N SER A 119 -0.80 -8.36 -8.59
CA SER A 119 -0.90 -7.09 -9.29
C SER A 119 -0.92 -5.94 -8.29
N GLY A 120 -0.82 -4.73 -8.81
CA GLY A 120 -0.90 -3.54 -8.00
C GLY A 120 0.21 -3.49 -6.97
N THR A 121 -0.16 -3.25 -5.72
CA THR A 121 0.82 -3.12 -4.65
C THR A 121 1.51 -4.43 -4.29
N GLY A 122 1.00 -5.56 -4.78
CA GLY A 122 1.65 -6.84 -4.51
C GLY A 122 3.06 -6.92 -5.05
N GLN A 123 3.36 -6.17 -6.11
CA GLN A 123 4.71 -6.13 -6.65
C GLN A 123 5.69 -5.52 -5.65
N ALA A 124 5.24 -4.52 -4.91
CA ALA A 124 6.08 -3.91 -3.88
C ALA A 124 6.33 -4.87 -2.74
N VAL A 125 5.32 -5.64 -2.36
CA VAL A 125 5.46 -6.66 -1.32
C VAL A 125 6.50 -7.67 -1.74
N LYS A 126 6.45 -8.12 -3.00
CA LYS A 126 7.39 -9.09 -3.50
C LYS A 126 8.82 -8.55 -3.44
N LYS A 127 9.02 -7.30 -3.84
CA LYS A 127 10.34 -6.68 -3.79
C LYS A 127 10.85 -6.56 -2.37
N TRP A 128 9.97 -6.15 -1.45
CA TRP A 128 10.33 -6.01 -0.05
C TRP A 128 10.77 -7.34 0.54
N LEU A 129 10.04 -8.39 0.25
CA LEU A 129 10.40 -9.73 0.73
C LEU A 129 11.71 -10.20 0.12
N PHE A 130 11.89 -9.96 -1.17
CA PHE A 130 13.11 -10.36 -1.85
C PHE A 130 14.33 -9.70 -1.22
N GLN A 131 14.21 -8.43 -0.87
CA GLN A 131 15.33 -7.72 -0.24
C GLN A 131 15.70 -8.31 1.11
N ARG A 132 14.78 -9.00 1.74
CA ARG A 132 15.02 -9.65 3.03
C ARG A 132 15.37 -11.11 2.90
N GLY A 133 15.54 -11.60 1.68
CA GLY A 133 15.87 -12.99 1.46
C GLY A 133 14.72 -13.95 1.66
N ILE A 134 13.48 -13.44 1.56
CA ILE A 134 12.29 -14.26 1.77
C ILE A 134 11.62 -14.49 0.44
N GLU A 135 11.36 -15.75 0.12
CA GLU A 135 10.64 -16.09 -1.10
C GLU A 135 9.36 -16.81 -0.72
N ASN A 136 8.32 -16.04 -0.51
CA ASN A 136 7.02 -16.62 -0.18
C ASN A 136 6.23 -16.83 -1.47
N LYS A 137 5.42 -17.87 -1.45
CA LYS A 137 4.61 -18.19 -2.61
C LYS A 137 3.59 -17.08 -2.86
N GLU A 138 3.47 -16.66 -4.10
CA GLU A 138 2.53 -15.63 -4.47
C GLU A 138 1.11 -16.12 -4.30
N LEU A 139 0.24 -15.21 -3.84
CA LEU A 139 -1.17 -15.52 -3.76
C LEU A 139 -1.74 -15.63 -5.15
N GLU A 140 -2.69 -16.54 -5.31
CA GLU A 140 -3.41 -16.63 -6.56
C GLU A 140 -4.74 -15.97 -6.37
N PHE A 141 -5.10 -15.08 -7.30
CA PHE A 141 -6.45 -14.55 -7.31
C PHE A 141 -7.34 -15.66 -7.84
N LYS A 142 -8.14 -16.24 -6.97
CA LYS A 142 -9.07 -17.22 -7.43
C LYS A 142 -10.01 -16.57 -8.38
N LYS A 143 -10.22 -17.22 -9.49
CA LYS A 143 -11.22 -16.74 -10.39
C LYS A 143 -12.51 -16.87 -9.69
N LEU A 144 -13.17 -15.84 -9.72
CA LEU A 144 -14.45 -15.87 -9.09
C LEU A 144 -15.36 -16.63 -9.96
N LYS A 145 -15.45 -17.62 -9.97
CA LYS A 145 -16.11 -18.27 -10.91
C LYS A 145 -16.65 -19.33 -10.55
N LYS A 146 -16.45 -19.14 -10.51
CA LYS A 146 -16.87 -19.74 -10.45
C LYS A 146 -17.28 -20.50 -10.38
N SER A 147 -17.49 -20.71 -10.39
CA SER A 147 -18.00 -21.29 -10.29
C SER A 147 -18.48 -21.59 -10.20
#